data_5519b45ddd25e62702295c8548f98beb
#
_entry.id   5519b45ddd25e62702295c8548f98beb
#
_cell.length_a   1.000
_cell.length_b   1.000
_cell.length_c   1.000
_cell.angle_alpha   90.00
_cell.angle_beta   90.00
_cell.angle_gamma   90.00
#
_symmetry.space_group_name_H-M   'P 1'
#
loop_
_entity.id
_entity.type
_entity.pdbx_description
1 polymer ?
#
loop_
_entity_poly.entity_id
_entity_poly.type
_entity_poly.pdbx_seq_one_letter_code
_entity_poly.pdbx_strand_id
1 'polypeptide(L)'
;MKFILESNSTRILIFFFLFLDLTSFSSSDFEENSVLPNSFLIYNQPSLVSYPIVDETDINNYITLDDCFTGFKESLAFKESRGQYGVTNSFGYLGKYQFGISTLQILGVTDTSHFLSCPELQEKAFRANIERNKWKLSYEINYFSGKIINGIVVSESGILAAAHLAGPGGVKRYLKSKGNLELSDAFGTGISSYLKKFANYDLSSVIGKKNSKAQIH
;
A
#
# COMPACT_ATOMS: atom_id res chain seq x y z
N MET A 1 48.29 7.31 36.46
CA MET A 1 48.04 7.32 35.02
C MET A 1 46.56 7.15 34.83
N LYS A 2 45.85 8.30 34.63
CA LYS A 2 44.36 8.36 34.50
C LYS A 2 44.03 8.25 33.04
N PHE A 3 43.29 7.22 32.65
CA PHE A 3 42.67 7.15 31.33
C PHE A 3 41.34 7.88 31.37
N ILE A 4 41.25 8.97 30.63
CA ILE A 4 40.04 9.70 30.40
C ILE A 4 39.36 9.05 29.19
N LEU A 5 38.20 8.46 29.39
CA LEU A 5 37.29 8.03 28.33
C LEU A 5 36.50 9.24 27.87
N GLU A 6 36.83 9.78 26.72
CA GLU A 6 35.99 10.77 26.04
C GLU A 6 34.82 10.05 25.35
N SER A 7 33.62 10.38 25.81
CA SER A 7 32.36 9.99 25.21
C SER A 7 32.05 10.93 24.05
N ASN A 8 32.14 10.44 22.80
CA ASN A 8 31.68 11.14 21.64
C ASN A 8 30.15 11.06 21.54
N SER A 9 29.50 12.06 22.14
CA SER A 9 28.06 12.32 21.98
C SER A 9 27.82 12.99 20.63
N THR A 10 27.41 12.22 19.65
CA THR A 10 26.95 12.75 18.36
C THR A 10 25.59 13.40 18.55
N ARG A 11 25.55 14.73 18.54
CA ARG A 11 24.32 15.52 18.58
C ARG A 11 23.60 15.39 17.26
N ILE A 12 22.50 14.66 17.25
CA ILE A 12 21.53 14.66 16.16
C ILE A 12 20.71 15.94 16.28
N LEU A 13 20.94 16.88 15.36
CA LEU A 13 20.13 18.08 15.21
C LEU A 13 18.82 17.71 14.55
N ILE A 14 17.73 17.65 15.32
CA ILE A 14 16.37 17.51 14.79
C ILE A 14 15.89 18.90 14.41
N PHE A 15 15.82 19.20 13.12
CA PHE A 15 15.16 20.39 12.62
C PHE A 15 13.64 20.17 12.64
N PHE A 16 12.99 20.74 13.63
CA PHE A 16 11.55 20.97 13.65
C PHE A 16 11.25 22.17 12.75
N PHE A 17 10.70 21.95 11.57
CA PHE A 17 10.03 23.02 10.84
C PHE A 17 8.59 23.13 11.33
N LEU A 18 8.37 24.08 12.25
CA LEU A 18 7.06 24.61 12.57
C LEU A 18 6.65 25.59 11.47
N PHE A 19 5.81 25.14 10.54
CA PHE A 19 5.03 26.05 9.71
C PHE A 19 3.72 26.35 10.46
N LEU A 20 3.73 27.46 11.18
CA LEU A 20 2.54 28.16 11.67
C LEU A 20 2.26 29.28 10.69
N ASP A 21 1.50 29.00 9.64
CA ASP A 21 0.81 30.06 8.90
C ASP A 21 -0.64 30.11 9.36
N LEU A 22 -0.86 30.93 10.42
CA LEU A 22 -2.16 31.47 10.72
C LEU A 22 -2.43 32.61 9.73
N THR A 23 -2.99 32.33 8.56
CA THR A 23 -3.72 33.34 7.83
C THR A 23 -5.19 33.26 8.24
N SER A 24 -5.59 34.24 9.05
CA SER A 24 -6.98 34.53 9.32
C SER A 24 -7.72 34.82 8.03
N PHE A 25 -8.53 33.84 7.59
CA PHE A 25 -9.46 34.03 6.50
C PHE A 25 -10.68 34.79 7.06
N SER A 26 -10.73 36.08 6.78
CA SER A 26 -11.89 36.94 7.06
C SER A 26 -13.00 36.53 6.07
N SER A 27 -14.13 36.10 6.66
CA SER A 27 -15.37 35.87 5.95
C SER A 27 -16.10 37.19 5.74
N SER A 28 -15.78 37.89 4.65
CA SER A 28 -16.63 38.95 4.12
C SER A 28 -16.38 39.03 2.62
N ASP A 29 -17.48 39.10 1.85
CA ASP A 29 -17.57 39.32 0.44
C ASP A 29 -17.64 38.07 -0.46
N PHE A 30 -18.70 37.26 -0.26
CA PHE A 30 -19.31 36.56 -1.37
C PHE A 30 -20.48 37.43 -1.86
N GLU A 31 -20.21 38.36 -2.77
CA GLU A 31 -21.27 38.97 -3.58
C GLU A 31 -21.88 37.91 -4.50
N GLU A 32 -23.13 37.60 -4.25
CA GLU A 32 -24.04 36.80 -5.02
C GLU A 32 -24.42 37.55 -6.32
N ASN A 33 -23.58 37.52 -7.35
CA ASN A 33 -23.93 37.98 -8.70
C ASN A 33 -22.96 37.42 -9.75
N SER A 34 -22.89 36.10 -9.89
CA SER A 34 -22.38 35.48 -11.12
C SER A 34 -23.58 34.93 -11.92
N VAL A 35 -24.14 35.77 -12.76
CA VAL A 35 -25.04 35.31 -13.81
C VAL A 35 -24.26 34.43 -14.75
N LEU A 36 -24.49 33.11 -14.69
CA LEU A 36 -23.90 32.14 -15.61
C LEU A 36 -24.27 32.50 -17.03
N PRO A 37 -23.31 32.47 -17.99
CA PRO A 37 -23.61 32.72 -19.38
C PRO A 37 -24.65 31.74 -19.89
N ASN A 38 -25.60 32.23 -20.70
CA ASN A 38 -26.72 31.44 -21.29
C ASN A 38 -26.28 30.20 -22.08
N SER A 39 -25.01 30.05 -22.41
CA SER A 39 -24.44 28.86 -23.04
C SER A 39 -24.35 27.64 -22.10
N PHE A 40 -24.53 27.83 -20.76
CA PHE A 40 -24.57 26.73 -19.78
C PHE A 40 -26.01 26.24 -19.49
N LEU A 41 -27.02 26.85 -20.05
CA LEU A 41 -28.40 26.36 -20.00
C LEU A 41 -28.61 25.28 -21.08
N ILE A 42 -27.82 24.23 -21.07
CA ILE A 42 -28.05 23.05 -21.87
C ILE A 42 -29.17 22.23 -21.20
N TYR A 43 -30.35 22.41 -21.70
CA TYR A 43 -31.47 21.48 -21.75
C TYR A 43 -31.61 20.52 -20.57
N ASN A 44 -32.41 20.93 -19.60
CA ASN A 44 -33.16 20.00 -18.76
C ASN A 44 -34.31 19.36 -19.60
N GLN A 45 -33.96 18.52 -20.56
CA GLN A 45 -34.81 17.42 -20.94
C GLN A 45 -34.40 16.27 -20.02
N PRO A 46 -35.28 15.72 -19.19
CA PRO A 46 -35.04 14.45 -18.58
C PRO A 46 -34.96 13.43 -19.72
N SER A 47 -33.75 13.14 -20.18
CA SER A 47 -33.53 11.93 -20.93
C SER A 47 -33.94 10.83 -19.96
N LEU A 48 -35.01 10.16 -20.26
CA LEU A 48 -35.37 8.88 -19.66
C LEU A 48 -34.26 7.89 -20.04
N VAL A 49 -33.10 8.02 -19.43
CA VAL A 49 -32.17 6.91 -19.31
C VAL A 49 -32.89 5.95 -18.37
N SER A 50 -33.58 5.00 -18.97
CA SER A 50 -34.07 3.82 -18.27
C SER A 50 -32.82 3.16 -17.68
N TYR A 51 -32.50 3.49 -16.45
CA TYR A 51 -31.60 2.63 -15.69
C TYR A 51 -32.30 1.29 -15.62
N PRO A 52 -31.62 0.18 -15.99
CA PRO A 52 -32.17 -1.13 -15.69
C PRO A 52 -32.50 -1.14 -14.20
N ILE A 53 -33.76 -1.46 -13.87
CA ILE A 53 -34.14 -1.72 -12.49
C ILE A 53 -33.28 -2.91 -12.06
N VAL A 54 -32.22 -2.65 -11.32
CA VAL A 54 -31.42 -3.70 -10.71
C VAL A 54 -32.32 -4.29 -9.63
N ASP A 55 -32.71 -5.54 -9.82
CA ASP A 55 -33.50 -6.27 -8.83
C ASP A 55 -32.73 -6.26 -7.49
N GLU A 56 -33.41 -5.96 -6.38
CA GLU A 56 -32.79 -5.92 -5.04
C GLU A 56 -32.09 -7.24 -4.69
N THR A 57 -32.39 -8.33 -5.39
CA THR A 57 -31.73 -9.63 -5.24
C THR A 57 -30.32 -9.67 -5.86
N ASP A 58 -30.01 -8.77 -6.81
CA ASP A 58 -28.68 -8.69 -7.43
C ASP A 58 -27.66 -7.88 -6.64
N ILE A 59 -28.11 -7.11 -5.64
CA ILE A 59 -27.23 -6.26 -4.81
C ILE A 59 -26.20 -7.11 -4.03
N ASN A 60 -26.52 -8.37 -3.74
CA ASN A 60 -25.61 -9.29 -3.04
C ASN A 60 -24.45 -9.82 -3.93
N ASN A 61 -24.47 -9.58 -5.22
CA ASN A 61 -23.43 -9.98 -6.17
C ASN A 61 -22.46 -8.85 -6.56
N TYR A 62 -22.63 -7.63 -6.04
CA TYR A 62 -21.57 -6.63 -6.15
C TYR A 62 -20.41 -7.10 -5.28
N ILE A 63 -19.40 -7.67 -5.93
CA ILE A 63 -18.09 -7.83 -5.33
C ILE A 63 -17.66 -6.43 -4.90
N THR A 64 -17.80 -6.14 -3.62
CA THR A 64 -17.22 -4.92 -3.06
C THR A 64 -15.74 -5.02 -3.37
N LEU A 65 -15.22 -4.10 -4.20
CA LEU A 65 -13.79 -4.04 -4.56
C LEU A 65 -12.90 -4.03 -3.32
N ASP A 66 -13.47 -3.75 -2.16
CA ASP A 66 -12.78 -3.62 -0.90
C ASP A 66 -12.20 -4.94 -0.36
N ASP A 67 -12.85 -6.08 -0.61
CA ASP A 67 -12.45 -7.36 -0.01
C ASP A 67 -11.70 -8.32 -0.95
N CYS A 68 -11.48 -7.94 -2.21
CA CYS A 68 -10.80 -8.77 -3.20
C CYS A 68 -9.33 -8.38 -3.41
N PHE A 69 -8.60 -9.16 -4.23
CA PHE A 69 -7.21 -8.86 -4.60
C PHE A 69 -7.03 -7.44 -5.17
N THR A 70 -7.99 -6.92 -5.93
CA THR A 70 -7.92 -5.55 -6.47
C THR A 70 -8.00 -4.52 -5.35
N GLY A 71 -8.93 -4.66 -4.41
CA GLY A 71 -9.02 -3.80 -3.23
C GLY A 71 -7.76 -3.85 -2.36
N PHE A 72 -7.23 -5.05 -2.13
CA PHE A 72 -5.94 -5.24 -1.44
C PHE A 72 -4.81 -4.47 -2.11
N LYS A 73 -4.67 -4.65 -3.42
CA LYS A 73 -3.64 -4.04 -4.26
C LYS A 73 -3.71 -2.51 -4.20
N GLU A 74 -4.89 -1.93 -4.40
CA GLU A 74 -5.09 -0.49 -4.41
C GLU A 74 -4.94 0.12 -3.00
N SER A 75 -5.42 -0.56 -1.96
CA SER A 75 -5.24 -0.12 -0.57
C SER A 75 -3.76 -0.09 -0.18
N LEU A 76 -2.97 -1.09 -0.61
CA LEU A 76 -1.53 -1.12 -0.37
C LEU A 76 -0.83 -0.02 -1.17
N ALA A 77 -1.16 0.15 -2.46
CA ALA A 77 -0.63 1.22 -3.30
C ALA A 77 -0.90 2.61 -2.72
N PHE A 78 -2.10 2.83 -2.19
CA PHE A 78 -2.43 4.09 -1.53
C PHE A 78 -1.58 4.34 -0.29
N LYS A 79 -1.32 3.30 0.51
CA LYS A 79 -0.44 3.37 1.68
C LYS A 79 1.01 3.71 1.29
N GLU A 80 1.52 3.15 0.18
CA GLU A 80 2.92 3.28 -0.24
C GLU A 80 3.21 4.61 -0.96
N SER A 81 2.37 5.00 -1.92
CA SER A 81 2.63 6.15 -2.79
C SER A 81 1.40 7.00 -3.10
N ARG A 82 0.27 6.74 -2.44
CA ARG A 82 -1.06 7.26 -2.83
C ARG A 82 -1.45 6.86 -4.26
N GLY A 83 -0.96 5.70 -4.73
CA GLY A 83 -1.27 5.16 -6.04
C GLY A 83 -0.46 5.75 -7.20
N GLN A 84 0.60 6.52 -6.94
CA GLN A 84 1.38 7.21 -7.97
C GLN A 84 2.45 6.30 -8.58
N TYR A 85 2.43 6.15 -9.91
CA TYR A 85 3.38 5.29 -10.64
C TYR A 85 4.78 5.89 -10.81
N GLY A 86 4.89 7.20 -11.10
CA GLY A 86 6.14 7.85 -11.48
C GLY A 86 7.00 8.34 -10.32
N VAL A 87 6.76 7.88 -9.09
CA VAL A 87 7.44 8.42 -7.89
C VAL A 87 8.59 7.56 -7.41
N THR A 88 9.61 8.22 -6.89
CA THR A 88 10.70 7.61 -6.12
C THR A 88 10.80 8.34 -4.80
N ASN A 89 10.82 7.61 -3.67
CA ASN A 89 10.96 8.25 -2.37
C ASN A 89 12.45 8.55 -2.03
N SER A 90 12.67 9.23 -0.90
CA SER A 90 14.00 9.61 -0.45
C SER A 90 14.95 8.44 -0.14
N PHE A 91 14.45 7.22 0.00
CA PHE A 91 15.21 5.99 0.22
C PHE A 91 15.44 5.19 -1.06
N GLY A 92 15.00 5.70 -2.23
CA GLY A 92 15.17 5.05 -3.53
C GLY A 92 14.17 3.92 -3.82
N TYR A 93 13.05 3.86 -3.10
CA TYR A 93 11.95 2.95 -3.45
C TYR A 93 11.11 3.52 -4.59
N LEU A 94 10.69 2.64 -5.51
CA LEU A 94 10.20 3.00 -6.84
C LEU A 94 8.72 2.69 -7.05
N GLY A 95 8.02 3.65 -7.65
CA GLY A 95 6.71 3.50 -8.26
C GLY A 95 5.54 3.36 -7.28
N LYS A 96 4.41 2.95 -7.83
CA LYS A 96 3.11 2.84 -7.13
C LYS A 96 3.18 2.01 -5.84
N TYR A 97 3.99 0.95 -5.84
CA TYR A 97 4.13 0.02 -4.72
C TYR A 97 5.44 0.16 -3.95
N GLN A 98 6.22 1.19 -4.22
CA GLN A 98 7.48 1.50 -3.54
C GLN A 98 8.44 0.29 -3.47
N PHE A 99 8.78 -0.27 -4.65
CA PHE A 99 9.69 -1.40 -4.74
C PHE A 99 11.15 -1.00 -4.54
N GLY A 100 11.88 -1.76 -3.74
CA GLY A 100 13.33 -1.70 -3.71
C GLY A 100 13.95 -2.38 -4.96
N ILE A 101 15.08 -1.85 -5.43
CA ILE A 101 15.78 -2.33 -6.64
C ILE A 101 16.09 -3.83 -6.56
N SER A 102 16.55 -4.31 -5.42
CA SER A 102 16.85 -5.75 -5.23
C SER A 102 15.62 -6.64 -5.41
N THR A 103 14.46 -6.18 -4.98
CA THR A 103 13.20 -6.91 -5.19
C THR A 103 12.81 -6.90 -6.66
N LEU A 104 12.95 -5.77 -7.36
CA LEU A 104 12.70 -5.68 -8.80
C LEU A 104 13.60 -6.63 -9.59
N GLN A 105 14.88 -6.71 -9.28
CA GLN A 105 15.83 -7.65 -9.91
C GLN A 105 15.39 -9.11 -9.71
N ILE A 106 14.95 -9.48 -8.50
CA ILE A 106 14.39 -10.80 -8.22
C ILE A 106 13.16 -11.07 -9.10
N LEU A 107 12.35 -10.06 -9.37
CA LEU A 107 11.17 -10.14 -10.23
C LEU A 107 11.49 -10.09 -11.73
N GLY A 108 12.76 -9.91 -12.10
CA GLY A 108 13.23 -9.86 -13.49
C GLY A 108 13.18 -8.47 -14.12
N VAL A 109 12.98 -7.43 -13.31
CA VAL A 109 13.00 -6.03 -13.75
C VAL A 109 14.39 -5.44 -13.45
N THR A 110 15.13 -5.07 -14.48
CA THR A 110 16.48 -4.50 -14.37
C THR A 110 16.53 -3.03 -14.77
N ASP A 111 15.63 -2.59 -15.67
CA ASP A 111 15.52 -1.20 -16.09
C ASP A 111 14.51 -0.46 -15.22
N THR A 112 15.03 0.35 -14.29
CA THR A 112 14.21 1.13 -13.35
C THR A 112 13.55 2.34 -14.01
N SER A 113 14.10 2.89 -15.08
CA SER A 113 13.51 4.00 -15.82
C SER A 113 12.28 3.52 -16.59
N HIS A 114 12.41 2.38 -17.27
CA HIS A 114 11.26 1.73 -17.91
C HIS A 114 10.21 1.32 -16.88
N PHE A 115 10.61 0.81 -15.72
CA PHE A 115 9.68 0.45 -14.65
C PHE A 115 8.83 1.64 -14.21
N LEU A 116 9.44 2.81 -13.97
CA LEU A 116 8.73 4.01 -13.53
C LEU A 116 7.77 4.59 -14.59
N SER A 117 8.10 4.43 -15.88
CA SER A 117 7.27 4.92 -16.99
C SER A 117 6.21 3.93 -17.48
N CYS A 118 6.23 2.67 -16.99
CA CYS A 118 5.34 1.60 -17.45
C CYS A 118 4.43 1.10 -16.32
N PRO A 119 3.20 1.63 -16.18
CA PRO A 119 2.23 1.18 -15.17
C PRO A 119 1.95 -0.32 -15.24
N GLU A 120 1.82 -0.89 -16.43
CA GLU A 120 1.55 -2.31 -16.60
C GLU A 120 2.66 -3.20 -16.01
N LEU A 121 3.93 -2.81 -16.17
CA LEU A 121 5.05 -3.52 -15.59
C LEU A 121 5.01 -3.47 -14.06
N GLN A 122 4.60 -2.34 -13.48
CA GLN A 122 4.44 -2.19 -12.03
C GLN A 122 3.34 -3.10 -11.47
N GLU A 123 2.19 -3.17 -12.16
CA GLU A 123 1.10 -4.08 -11.79
C GLU A 123 1.52 -5.55 -11.86
N LYS A 124 2.22 -5.95 -12.92
CA LYS A 124 2.76 -7.30 -13.07
C LYS A 124 3.82 -7.62 -12.01
N ALA A 125 4.69 -6.66 -11.68
CA ALA A 125 5.69 -6.81 -10.63
C ALA A 125 5.04 -7.01 -9.26
N PHE A 126 4.00 -6.23 -8.95
CA PHE A 126 3.26 -6.40 -7.71
C PHE A 126 2.63 -7.79 -7.61
N ARG A 127 1.90 -8.22 -8.64
CA ARG A 127 1.30 -9.56 -8.68
C ARG A 127 2.36 -10.65 -8.50
N ALA A 128 3.46 -10.57 -9.24
CA ALA A 128 4.55 -11.55 -9.16
C ALA A 128 5.18 -11.57 -7.76
N ASN A 129 5.32 -10.43 -7.09
CA ASN A 129 5.82 -10.35 -5.72
C ASN A 129 4.87 -11.04 -4.73
N ILE A 130 3.56 -10.81 -4.84
CA ILE A 130 2.57 -11.46 -3.97
C ILE A 130 2.56 -12.98 -4.21
N GLU A 131 2.57 -13.44 -5.47
CA GLU A 131 2.64 -14.88 -5.81
C GLU A 131 3.89 -15.55 -5.20
N ARG A 132 5.07 -14.89 -5.29
CA ARG A 132 6.31 -15.41 -4.68
C ARG A 132 6.25 -15.42 -3.16
N ASN A 133 5.73 -14.37 -2.54
CA ASN A 133 5.60 -14.28 -1.10
C ASN A 133 4.60 -15.31 -0.56
N LYS A 134 3.47 -15.51 -1.25
CA LYS A 134 2.49 -16.55 -0.90
C LYS A 134 3.12 -17.95 -0.96
N TRP A 135 3.94 -18.23 -1.97
CA TRP A 135 4.68 -19.50 -2.03
C TRP A 135 5.70 -19.65 -0.90
N LYS A 136 6.50 -18.59 -0.62
CA LYS A 136 7.54 -18.62 0.42
C LYS A 136 6.99 -18.70 1.83
N LEU A 137 5.78 -18.20 2.04
CA LEU A 137 5.09 -18.11 3.33
C LEU A 137 3.95 -19.11 3.45
N SER A 138 3.84 -20.09 2.57
CA SER A 138 2.74 -21.06 2.57
C SER A 138 2.58 -21.77 3.92
N TYR A 139 3.69 -22.14 4.57
CA TYR A 139 3.64 -22.73 5.91
C TYR A 139 3.12 -21.73 6.94
N GLU A 140 3.64 -20.50 6.95
CA GLU A 140 3.23 -19.47 7.90
C GLU A 140 1.76 -19.07 7.71
N ILE A 141 1.31 -18.96 6.48
CA ILE A 141 -0.09 -18.68 6.15
C ILE A 141 -0.99 -19.80 6.72
N ASN A 142 -0.69 -21.06 6.39
CA ASN A 142 -1.49 -22.19 6.84
C ASN A 142 -1.47 -22.37 8.38
N TYR A 143 -0.35 -22.07 9.04
CA TYR A 143 -0.20 -22.28 10.46
C TYR A 143 -0.74 -21.12 11.30
N PHE A 144 -0.53 -19.88 10.87
CA PHE A 144 -0.84 -18.70 11.70
C PHE A 144 -2.17 -18.03 11.36
N SER A 145 -2.76 -18.25 10.18
CA SER A 145 -4.06 -17.65 9.86
C SER A 145 -5.12 -18.05 10.88
N GLY A 146 -5.88 -17.05 11.35
CA GLY A 146 -6.88 -17.20 12.41
C GLY A 146 -6.31 -17.16 13.84
N LYS A 147 -4.99 -17.23 14.04
CA LYS A 147 -4.38 -17.12 15.38
C LYS A 147 -4.20 -15.66 15.78
N ILE A 148 -4.20 -15.42 17.08
CA ILE A 148 -3.98 -14.10 17.65
C ILE A 148 -2.52 -13.97 18.07
N ILE A 149 -1.84 -12.94 17.56
CA ILE A 149 -0.48 -12.56 17.93
C ILE A 149 -0.49 -11.08 18.35
N ASN A 150 -0.08 -10.78 19.57
CA ASN A 150 -0.13 -9.43 20.15
C ASN A 150 -1.49 -8.72 19.96
N GLY A 151 -2.60 -9.46 20.17
CA GLY A 151 -3.94 -8.92 20.01
C GLY A 151 -4.41 -8.74 18.55
N ILE A 152 -3.62 -9.19 17.57
CA ILE A 152 -3.94 -9.08 16.14
C ILE A 152 -4.32 -10.47 15.63
N VAL A 153 -5.53 -10.58 15.02
CA VAL A 153 -5.91 -11.78 14.28
C VAL A 153 -5.10 -11.82 12.99
N VAL A 154 -4.25 -12.82 12.87
CA VAL A 154 -3.38 -12.99 11.68
C VAL A 154 -4.21 -13.53 10.52
N SER A 155 -4.08 -12.91 9.35
CA SER A 155 -4.72 -13.36 8.11
C SER A 155 -3.69 -13.55 7.00
N GLU A 156 -4.07 -14.28 5.95
CA GLU A 156 -3.24 -14.43 4.75
C GLU A 156 -2.88 -13.06 4.15
N SER A 157 -3.88 -12.20 3.95
CA SER A 157 -3.67 -10.86 3.37
C SER A 157 -2.78 -9.98 4.24
N GLY A 158 -2.96 -10.01 5.57
CA GLY A 158 -2.07 -9.33 6.49
C GLY A 158 -0.63 -9.82 6.41
N ILE A 159 -0.42 -11.15 6.37
CA ILE A 159 0.91 -11.77 6.18
C ILE A 159 1.57 -11.28 4.87
N LEU A 160 0.81 -11.25 3.76
CA LEU A 160 1.34 -10.88 2.46
C LEU A 160 1.63 -9.38 2.35
N ALA A 161 0.81 -8.53 2.97
CA ALA A 161 1.09 -7.10 3.09
C ALA A 161 2.35 -6.84 3.94
N ALA A 162 2.47 -7.51 5.10
CA ALA A 162 3.66 -7.42 5.93
C ALA A 162 4.93 -7.94 5.21
N ALA A 163 4.77 -8.92 4.32
CA ALA A 163 5.88 -9.42 3.50
C ALA A 163 6.28 -8.44 2.39
N HIS A 164 5.39 -7.60 1.93
CA HIS A 164 5.75 -6.48 1.04
C HIS A 164 6.65 -5.48 1.76
N LEU A 165 6.31 -5.11 3.00
CA LEU A 165 7.08 -4.19 3.83
C LEU A 165 8.46 -4.75 4.23
N ALA A 166 8.51 -5.92 4.86
CA ALA A 166 9.69 -6.43 5.57
C ALA A 166 10.31 -7.68 4.92
N GLY A 167 9.79 -8.08 3.77
CA GLY A 167 10.13 -9.32 3.11
C GLY A 167 9.65 -10.57 3.87
N PRO A 168 9.60 -11.74 3.20
CA PRO A 168 9.12 -12.98 3.82
C PRO A 168 9.98 -13.42 5.01
N GLY A 169 11.28 -13.14 5.01
CA GLY A 169 12.17 -13.44 6.13
C GLY A 169 11.84 -12.64 7.39
N GLY A 170 11.47 -11.37 7.25
CA GLY A 170 11.02 -10.51 8.33
C GLY A 170 9.75 -11.02 8.98
N VAL A 171 8.76 -11.36 8.16
CA VAL A 171 7.48 -11.91 8.64
C VAL A 171 7.67 -13.24 9.37
N LYS A 172 8.50 -14.15 8.84
CA LYS A 172 8.82 -15.42 9.54
C LYS A 172 9.38 -15.18 10.94
N ARG A 173 10.33 -14.24 11.10
CA ARG A 173 10.90 -13.91 12.40
C ARG A 173 9.84 -13.33 13.34
N TYR A 174 9.03 -12.40 12.87
CA TYR A 174 7.94 -11.80 13.64
C TYR A 174 6.95 -12.87 14.16
N LEU A 175 6.42 -13.68 13.26
CA LEU A 175 5.43 -14.71 13.60
C LEU A 175 6.03 -15.77 14.56
N LYS A 176 7.27 -16.24 14.30
CA LYS A 176 7.95 -17.20 15.13
C LYS A 176 8.24 -16.66 16.55
N SER A 177 8.56 -15.38 16.68
CA SER A 177 8.75 -14.71 17.97
C SER A 177 7.45 -14.36 18.68
N LYS A 178 6.28 -14.73 18.12
CA LYS A 178 4.97 -14.34 18.62
C LYS A 178 4.80 -12.81 18.74
N GLY A 179 5.38 -12.07 17.79
CA GLY A 179 5.31 -10.61 17.75
C GLY A 179 6.35 -9.86 18.62
N ASN A 180 7.28 -10.56 19.27
CA ASN A 180 8.30 -9.90 20.11
C ASN A 180 9.41 -9.22 19.28
N LEU A 181 9.65 -9.68 18.04
CA LEU A 181 10.63 -9.10 17.12
C LEU A 181 9.90 -8.25 16.07
N GLU A 182 9.55 -7.02 16.45
CA GLU A 182 8.98 -6.05 15.52
C GLU A 182 10.06 -5.53 14.57
N LEU A 183 9.78 -5.57 13.26
CA LEU A 183 10.59 -4.93 12.24
C LEU A 183 9.77 -3.79 11.63
N SER A 184 10.37 -2.62 11.60
CA SER A 184 9.74 -1.41 11.07
C SER A 184 10.54 -0.90 9.87
N ASP A 185 9.84 -0.17 8.98
CA ASP A 185 10.46 0.61 7.92
C ASP A 185 11.19 1.85 8.50
N ALA A 186 11.80 2.63 7.62
CA ALA A 186 12.50 3.85 7.98
C ALA A 186 11.58 4.95 8.58
N PHE A 187 10.27 4.80 8.43
CA PHE A 187 9.26 5.71 8.96
C PHE A 187 8.64 5.20 10.27
N GLY A 188 9.13 4.08 10.80
CA GLY A 188 8.64 3.47 12.03
C GLY A 188 7.37 2.62 11.86
N THR A 189 6.95 2.34 10.64
CA THR A 189 5.79 1.47 10.39
C THR A 189 6.20 0.01 10.50
N GLY A 190 5.61 -0.71 11.45
CA GLY A 190 5.96 -2.08 11.74
C GLY A 190 5.11 -3.14 11.04
N ILE A 191 5.58 -4.39 11.09
CA ILE A 191 4.87 -5.60 10.62
C ILE A 191 3.47 -5.69 11.23
N SER A 192 3.35 -5.45 12.54
CA SER A 192 2.09 -5.49 13.28
C SER A 192 1.02 -4.57 12.69
N SER A 193 1.44 -3.36 12.28
CA SER A 193 0.56 -2.38 11.62
C SER A 193 0.00 -2.89 10.29
N TYR A 194 0.86 -3.54 9.47
CA TYR A 194 0.42 -4.12 8.19
C TYR A 194 -0.47 -5.35 8.40
N LEU A 195 -0.14 -6.23 9.33
CA LEU A 195 -0.99 -7.37 9.69
C LEU A 195 -2.40 -6.92 10.05
N LYS A 196 -2.52 -5.87 10.88
CA LYS A 196 -3.81 -5.33 11.31
C LYS A 196 -4.56 -4.63 10.17
N LYS A 197 -3.87 -3.74 9.44
CA LYS A 197 -4.50 -2.90 8.41
C LYS A 197 -5.03 -3.70 7.24
N PHE A 198 -4.34 -4.77 6.85
CA PHE A 198 -4.65 -5.55 5.65
C PHE A 198 -5.26 -6.91 5.96
N ALA A 199 -5.94 -7.07 7.11
CA ALA A 199 -6.43 -8.36 7.59
C ALA A 199 -7.60 -8.95 6.79
N ASN A 200 -8.40 -8.13 6.10
CA ASN A 200 -9.74 -8.51 5.66
C ASN A 200 -9.88 -8.71 4.14
N TYR A 201 -8.78 -8.94 3.41
CA TYR A 201 -8.85 -9.14 1.97
C TYR A 201 -8.82 -10.62 1.59
N ASP A 202 -9.64 -11.00 0.60
CA ASP A 202 -9.60 -12.32 -0.01
C ASP A 202 -8.53 -12.39 -1.12
N LEU A 203 -7.51 -13.20 -0.88
CA LEU A 203 -6.43 -13.44 -1.83
C LEU A 203 -6.44 -14.87 -2.38
N SER A 204 -7.56 -15.59 -2.29
CA SER A 204 -7.74 -16.96 -2.80
C SER A 204 -7.46 -17.06 -4.30
N SER A 205 -7.77 -16.01 -5.08
CA SER A 205 -7.50 -15.92 -6.52
C SER A 205 -6.01 -15.84 -6.88
N VAL A 206 -5.13 -15.60 -5.91
CA VAL A 206 -3.68 -15.53 -6.12
C VAL A 206 -3.06 -16.89 -5.82
N ILE A 207 -2.47 -17.52 -6.82
CA ILE A 207 -1.77 -18.80 -6.65
C ILE A 207 -0.29 -18.55 -6.32
N GLY A 208 0.21 -19.16 -5.25
CA GLY A 208 1.62 -19.07 -4.85
C GLY A 208 2.54 -19.71 -5.90
N LYS A 209 3.53 -18.95 -6.42
CA LYS A 209 4.48 -19.43 -7.44
C LYS A 209 5.92 -19.12 -7.05
N LYS A 210 6.80 -20.13 -7.01
CA LYS A 210 8.21 -19.99 -6.59
C LYS A 210 8.99 -18.99 -7.44
N ASN A 211 8.81 -19.02 -8.75
CA ASN A 211 9.63 -18.29 -9.72
C ASN A 211 8.79 -17.28 -10.53
N SER A 212 7.75 -16.72 -9.92
CA SER A 212 6.95 -15.69 -10.60
C SER A 212 7.81 -14.48 -10.97
N LYS A 213 7.61 -13.93 -12.17
CA LYS A 213 8.33 -12.79 -12.75
C LYS A 213 7.35 -11.79 -13.32
N ALA A 214 7.78 -10.53 -13.37
CA ALA A 214 7.08 -9.46 -14.05
C ALA A 214 7.46 -9.50 -15.54
N GLN A 215 6.69 -10.23 -16.37
CA GLN A 215 6.92 -10.29 -17.83
C GLN A 215 5.86 -9.47 -18.56
N ILE A 216 6.32 -8.62 -19.50
CA ILE A 216 5.49 -8.01 -20.53
C ILE A 216 5.74 -8.83 -21.78
N HIS A 217 4.68 -9.42 -22.32
CA HIS A 217 4.74 -10.17 -23.59
C HIS A 217 4.46 -9.21 -24.73
#